data_167620c4020b37ff82eb461efb934d21
#
_entry.id   167620c4020b37ff82eb461efb934d21
#
_cell.length_a   1.000
_cell.length_b   1.000
_cell.length_c   1.000
_cell.angle_alpha   90.00
_cell.angle_beta   90.00
_cell.angle_gamma   90.00
#
_symmetry.space_group_name_H-M   'P 1'
#
loop_
_entity.id
_entity.type
_entity.pdbx_description
1 polymer ?
#
loop_
_entity_poly.entity_id
_entity_poly.type
_entity_poly.pdbx_seq_one_letter_code
_entity_poly.pdbx_strand_id
1 'polypeptide(L)'
;MAKPNILAVDLGYSSVKCAYYNESDVLQLEKFISCTAKVDSPLESDDDSLFQLGTSYYVLGTPALKVPRSQQIKLNSWEGLLEIYPVWISFLLKRYGGKEKFTKVAIGLSLAFKDKADELLDKLEKTLMIPKDYFIILPQGLIAKKIYYEYGLNINEASKKNNTKVQNVLIVDGGFLTLDICNVINGTASSSATIGIENSGVICISYKLVEYIFKQYGISISIKEAQVIVDNDGAWKRRGRIYDLSTQVKQFTLEYLVDVLNLLENKFGEALDGLDAVLIVGGIAYFFKKYMSELTPEIEKHFPLSFIQIPEIESEFYNAFGFLKAAYELVG
;
A
#
# COMPACT_ATOMS: atom_id res chain seq x y z
N MET A 1 -29.14 2.02 17.25
CA MET A 1 -28.88 2.43 15.86
C MET A 1 -28.29 1.24 15.14
N ALA A 2 -28.57 1.05 13.84
CA ALA A 2 -27.90 -0.01 13.06
C ALA A 2 -26.39 0.27 13.02
N LYS A 3 -25.56 -0.77 13.11
CA LYS A 3 -24.09 -0.67 12.98
C LYS A 3 -23.76 -0.03 11.62
N PRO A 4 -22.94 1.02 11.57
CA PRO A 4 -22.56 1.61 10.29
C PRO A 4 -21.88 0.55 9.41
N ASN A 5 -22.10 0.56 8.11
CA ASN A 5 -21.41 -0.30 7.17
C ASN A 5 -20.33 0.51 6.46
N ILE A 6 -19.07 0.13 6.61
CA ILE A 6 -17.91 0.91 6.17
C ILE A 6 -17.12 0.09 5.16
N LEU A 7 -16.74 0.72 4.05
CA LEU A 7 -15.76 0.22 3.11
C LEU A 7 -14.43 0.96 3.36
N ALA A 8 -13.39 0.24 3.73
CA ALA A 8 -12.04 0.79 3.85
C ALA A 8 -11.23 0.49 2.58
N VAL A 9 -10.51 1.49 2.07
CA VAL A 9 -9.74 1.41 0.83
C VAL A 9 -8.34 1.97 1.05
N ASP A 10 -7.35 1.12 0.84
CA ASP A 10 -5.94 1.47 0.71
C ASP A 10 -5.58 1.45 -0.78
N LEU A 11 -5.65 2.63 -1.42
CA LEU A 11 -5.37 2.79 -2.83
C LEU A 11 -3.94 3.22 -3.03
N GLY A 12 -3.08 2.26 -3.32
CA GLY A 12 -1.66 2.48 -3.58
C GLY A 12 -1.30 2.45 -5.06
N TYR A 13 -0.07 2.82 -5.35
CA TYR A 13 0.48 2.87 -6.72
C TYR A 13 0.59 1.51 -7.40
N SER A 14 0.76 0.43 -6.64
CA SER A 14 0.87 -0.93 -7.19
C SER A 14 -0.40 -1.75 -7.03
N SER A 15 -1.13 -1.55 -5.94
CA SER A 15 -2.33 -2.32 -5.61
C SER A 15 -3.36 -1.48 -4.89
N VAL A 16 -4.63 -1.85 -5.09
CA VAL A 16 -5.77 -1.39 -4.32
C VAL A 16 -6.15 -2.51 -3.38
N LYS A 17 -6.24 -2.23 -2.10
CA LYS A 17 -6.67 -3.18 -1.07
C LYS A 17 -7.90 -2.63 -0.39
N CYS A 18 -8.86 -3.49 -0.12
CA CYS A 18 -10.05 -3.10 0.59
C CYS A 18 -10.38 -4.06 1.73
N ALA A 19 -11.04 -3.51 2.74
CA ALA A 19 -11.52 -4.23 3.90
C ALA A 19 -12.95 -3.78 4.24
N TYR A 20 -13.85 -4.73 4.47
CA TYR A 20 -15.22 -4.46 4.90
C TYR A 20 -15.80 -5.68 5.62
N TYR A 21 -16.86 -5.51 6.37
CA TYR A 21 -17.62 -6.63 6.88
C TYR A 21 -18.80 -6.94 5.95
N ASN A 22 -18.97 -8.23 5.62
CA ASN A 22 -20.13 -8.67 4.86
C ASN A 22 -21.39 -8.73 5.74
N GLU A 23 -22.52 -9.14 5.17
CA GLU A 23 -23.82 -9.23 5.86
C GLU A 23 -23.82 -10.22 7.05
N SER A 24 -22.90 -11.15 7.06
CA SER A 24 -22.69 -12.11 8.16
C SER A 24 -21.68 -11.63 9.19
N ASP A 25 -21.29 -10.34 9.16
CA ASP A 25 -20.26 -9.71 10.01
C ASP A 25 -18.88 -10.40 9.91
N VAL A 26 -18.59 -11.01 8.75
CA VAL A 26 -17.30 -11.63 8.46
C VAL A 26 -16.42 -10.62 7.71
N LEU A 27 -15.19 -10.42 8.21
CA LEU A 27 -14.20 -9.57 7.57
C LEU A 27 -13.87 -10.09 6.17
N GLN A 28 -13.96 -9.21 5.19
CA GLN A 28 -13.55 -9.44 3.80
C GLN A 28 -12.33 -8.59 3.50
N LEU A 29 -11.32 -9.19 2.90
CA LEU A 29 -10.10 -8.53 2.45
C LEU A 29 -9.91 -8.88 0.96
N GLU A 30 -9.83 -7.88 0.10
CA GLU A 30 -9.60 -8.08 -1.33
C GLU A 30 -8.48 -7.18 -1.83
N LYS A 31 -7.71 -7.68 -2.81
CA LYS A 31 -6.61 -6.97 -3.45
C LYS A 31 -6.73 -6.99 -4.96
N PHE A 32 -6.48 -5.86 -5.58
CA PHE A 32 -6.43 -5.66 -7.02
C PHE A 32 -5.12 -4.99 -7.41
N ILE A 33 -4.64 -5.23 -8.62
CA ILE A 33 -3.57 -4.41 -9.21
C ILE A 33 -4.15 -3.04 -9.51
N SER A 34 -3.51 -1.95 -9.10
CA SER A 34 -4.01 -0.58 -9.29
C SER A 34 -3.94 -0.10 -10.76
N CYS A 35 -3.45 -0.94 -11.69
CA CYS A 35 -3.39 -0.58 -13.10
C CYS A 35 -4.78 -0.17 -13.60
N THR A 36 -4.83 1.00 -14.24
CA THR A 36 -6.05 1.59 -14.77
C THR A 36 -5.75 2.10 -16.16
N ALA A 37 -6.57 1.73 -17.15
CA ALA A 37 -6.47 2.25 -18.49
C ALA A 37 -7.77 2.96 -18.89
N LYS A 38 -7.66 4.13 -19.52
CA LYS A 38 -8.79 4.84 -20.11
C LYS A 38 -8.93 4.42 -21.57
N VAL A 39 -10.12 4.00 -21.96
CA VAL A 39 -10.40 3.50 -23.33
C VAL A 39 -11.52 4.32 -23.98
N ASP A 40 -11.47 4.42 -25.30
CA ASP A 40 -12.39 5.28 -26.06
C ASP A 40 -13.79 4.69 -26.23
N SER A 41 -13.90 3.36 -26.18
CA SER A 41 -15.17 2.65 -26.33
C SER A 41 -15.19 1.41 -25.44
N PRO A 42 -16.40 0.91 -25.08
CA PRO A 42 -16.50 -0.38 -24.44
C PRO A 42 -15.92 -1.44 -25.38
N LEU A 43 -14.92 -2.18 -24.87
CA LEU A 43 -14.47 -3.38 -25.55
C LEU A 43 -15.64 -4.37 -25.55
N GLU A 44 -15.85 -5.08 -26.67
CA GLU A 44 -16.82 -6.17 -26.76
C GLU A 44 -16.32 -7.37 -25.91
N SER A 45 -16.25 -7.20 -24.62
CA SER A 45 -15.87 -8.26 -23.69
C SER A 45 -16.83 -8.25 -22.49
N ASP A 46 -17.35 -9.42 -22.17
CA ASP A 46 -18.10 -9.70 -20.92
C ASP A 46 -17.18 -9.63 -19.68
N ASP A 47 -16.19 -8.76 -19.71
CA ASP A 47 -15.17 -8.69 -18.65
C ASP A 47 -15.63 -7.69 -17.57
N ASP A 48 -15.85 -8.18 -16.35
CA ASP A 48 -16.15 -7.40 -15.14
C ASP A 48 -15.13 -6.27 -14.85
N SER A 49 -14.03 -6.25 -15.57
CA SER A 49 -12.98 -5.24 -15.47
C SER A 49 -13.27 -3.94 -16.23
N LEU A 50 -14.24 -3.96 -17.19
CA LEU A 50 -14.67 -2.77 -17.90
C LEU A 50 -15.62 -1.97 -17.02
N PHE A 51 -15.27 -0.73 -16.76
CA PHE A 51 -16.01 0.14 -15.87
C PHE A 51 -16.30 1.50 -16.52
N GLN A 52 -17.53 1.95 -16.43
CA GLN A 52 -17.92 3.28 -16.90
C GLN A 52 -18.10 4.23 -15.74
N LEU A 53 -17.43 5.39 -15.82
CA LEU A 53 -17.59 6.51 -14.90
C LEU A 53 -17.90 7.78 -15.71
N GLY A 54 -19.11 8.30 -15.56
CA GLY A 54 -19.61 9.38 -16.41
C GLY A 54 -19.66 8.97 -17.88
N THR A 55 -18.97 9.72 -18.74
CA THR A 55 -18.85 9.44 -20.19
C THR A 55 -17.58 8.66 -20.55
N SER A 56 -16.73 8.35 -19.59
CA SER A 56 -15.45 7.68 -19.82
C SER A 56 -15.51 6.19 -19.46
N TYR A 57 -14.79 5.39 -20.23
CA TYR A 57 -14.63 3.96 -19.98
C TYR A 57 -13.23 3.66 -19.47
N TYR A 58 -13.15 2.74 -18.53
CA TYR A 58 -11.90 2.32 -17.89
C TYR A 58 -11.81 0.80 -17.86
N VAL A 59 -10.61 0.29 -18.04
CA VAL A 59 -10.27 -1.11 -17.77
C VAL A 59 -9.42 -1.12 -16.49
N LEU A 60 -9.79 -1.96 -15.53
CA LEU A 60 -9.20 -1.97 -14.19
C LEU A 60 -8.47 -3.27 -13.88
N GLY A 61 -7.44 -3.19 -13.05
CA GLY A 61 -6.74 -4.36 -12.54
C GLY A 61 -5.86 -5.06 -13.56
N THR A 62 -5.78 -6.39 -13.46
CA THR A 62 -4.95 -7.24 -14.33
C THR A 62 -5.27 -7.08 -15.82
N PRO A 63 -6.52 -6.98 -16.26
CA PRO A 63 -6.85 -6.74 -17.67
C PRO A 63 -6.26 -5.43 -18.22
N ALA A 64 -6.16 -4.38 -17.40
CA ALA A 64 -5.58 -3.11 -17.83
C ALA A 64 -4.10 -3.23 -18.24
N LEU A 65 -3.37 -4.23 -17.75
CA LEU A 65 -1.99 -4.50 -18.17
C LEU A 65 -1.86 -4.90 -19.66
N LYS A 66 -2.96 -5.39 -20.27
CA LYS A 66 -3.02 -5.78 -21.67
C LYS A 66 -3.39 -4.62 -22.60
N VAL A 67 -3.92 -3.54 -22.05
CA VAL A 67 -4.26 -2.32 -22.80
C VAL A 67 -2.97 -1.58 -23.21
N PRO A 68 -2.92 -0.93 -24.40
CA PRO A 68 -1.75 -0.16 -24.82
C PRO A 68 -1.29 0.84 -23.75
N ARG A 69 0.02 0.95 -23.56
CA ARG A 69 0.61 1.81 -22.52
C ARG A 69 0.22 3.29 -22.63
N SER A 70 -0.04 3.76 -23.83
CA SER A 70 -0.51 5.13 -24.07
C SER A 70 -1.88 5.44 -23.47
N GLN A 71 -2.68 4.41 -23.22
CA GLN A 71 -3.99 4.50 -22.60
C GLN A 71 -3.98 4.17 -21.10
N GLN A 72 -2.86 3.63 -20.58
CA GLN A 72 -2.72 3.38 -19.15
C GLN A 72 -2.40 4.68 -18.41
N ILE A 73 -3.10 4.93 -17.30
CA ILE A 73 -2.84 6.06 -16.42
C ILE A 73 -1.50 5.81 -15.70
N LYS A 74 -0.62 6.81 -15.74
CA LYS A 74 0.70 6.72 -15.13
C LYS A 74 0.59 6.86 -13.61
N LEU A 75 0.91 5.79 -12.90
CA LEU A 75 0.91 5.74 -11.44
C LEU A 75 2.34 5.89 -10.90
N ASN A 76 2.90 7.08 -11.02
CA ASN A 76 4.21 7.42 -10.50
C ASN A 76 4.26 8.83 -9.87
N SER A 77 3.10 9.44 -9.66
CA SER A 77 2.95 10.74 -9.03
C SER A 77 1.59 10.87 -8.35
N TRP A 78 1.43 11.92 -7.55
CA TRP A 78 0.15 12.27 -6.90
C TRP A 78 -0.98 12.46 -7.92
N GLU A 79 -0.72 13.14 -9.02
CA GLU A 79 -1.71 13.44 -10.06
C GLU A 79 -2.31 12.17 -10.65
N GLY A 80 -1.46 11.17 -10.93
CA GLY A 80 -1.92 9.87 -11.42
C GLY A 80 -2.78 9.14 -10.40
N LEU A 81 -2.39 9.21 -9.12
CA LEU A 81 -3.17 8.62 -8.02
C LEU A 81 -4.51 9.34 -7.86
N LEU A 82 -4.50 10.68 -7.86
CA LEU A 82 -5.71 11.51 -7.78
C LEU A 82 -6.69 11.24 -8.93
N GLU A 83 -6.18 10.93 -10.12
CA GLU A 83 -7.01 10.58 -11.28
C GLU A 83 -7.76 9.26 -11.08
N ILE A 84 -7.12 8.26 -10.51
CA ILE A 84 -7.71 6.92 -10.38
C ILE A 84 -8.58 6.75 -9.13
N TYR A 85 -8.44 7.60 -8.08
CA TYR A 85 -9.24 7.47 -6.86
C TYR A 85 -10.75 7.39 -7.13
N PRO A 86 -11.38 8.33 -7.88
CA PRO A 86 -12.81 8.26 -8.13
C PRO A 86 -13.21 7.00 -8.91
N VAL A 87 -12.36 6.55 -9.83
CA VAL A 87 -12.63 5.37 -10.66
C VAL A 87 -12.68 4.12 -9.78
N TRP A 88 -11.65 3.91 -8.94
CA TRP A 88 -11.59 2.76 -8.06
C TRP A 88 -12.65 2.78 -6.96
N ILE A 89 -12.90 3.93 -6.33
CA ILE A 89 -13.94 4.04 -5.29
C ILE A 89 -15.31 3.72 -5.90
N SER A 90 -15.63 4.27 -7.07
CA SER A 90 -16.91 3.99 -7.72
C SER A 90 -17.04 2.52 -8.15
N PHE A 91 -15.96 1.93 -8.68
CA PHE A 91 -15.92 0.51 -9.03
C PHE A 91 -16.16 -0.39 -7.81
N LEU A 92 -15.45 -0.14 -6.70
CA LEU A 92 -15.58 -0.94 -5.47
C LEU A 92 -16.97 -0.80 -4.87
N LEU A 93 -17.51 0.42 -4.81
CA LEU A 93 -18.88 0.62 -4.35
C LEU A 93 -19.87 -0.18 -5.19
N LYS A 94 -19.79 -0.11 -6.55
CA LYS A 94 -20.66 -0.87 -7.43
C LYS A 94 -20.50 -2.39 -7.25
N ARG A 95 -19.26 -2.85 -7.15
CA ARG A 95 -18.93 -4.27 -6.99
C ARG A 95 -19.52 -4.87 -5.70
N TYR A 96 -19.54 -4.11 -4.62
CA TYR A 96 -19.98 -4.59 -3.30
C TYR A 96 -21.43 -4.22 -2.95
N GLY A 97 -22.24 -3.78 -3.90
CA GLY A 97 -23.68 -3.60 -3.72
C GLY A 97 -24.17 -2.16 -3.73
N GLY A 98 -23.34 -1.22 -4.19
CA GLY A 98 -23.73 0.19 -4.36
C GLY A 98 -23.42 1.08 -3.16
N LYS A 99 -23.53 2.40 -3.38
CA LYS A 99 -23.28 3.41 -2.34
C LYS A 99 -24.27 3.33 -1.17
N GLU A 100 -25.46 2.79 -1.41
CA GLU A 100 -26.50 2.65 -0.39
C GLU A 100 -26.16 1.56 0.64
N LYS A 101 -25.28 0.62 0.28
CA LYS A 101 -24.84 -0.45 1.19
C LYS A 101 -23.89 0.09 2.26
N PHE A 102 -23.07 1.08 1.93
CA PHE A 102 -22.08 1.65 2.84
C PHE A 102 -22.53 3.01 3.35
N THR A 103 -22.33 3.27 4.62
CA THR A 103 -22.58 4.57 5.24
C THR A 103 -21.42 5.52 5.09
N LYS A 104 -20.19 4.98 5.01
CA LYS A 104 -18.93 5.71 4.84
C LYS A 104 -17.93 4.90 4.03
N VAL A 105 -17.00 5.63 3.41
CA VAL A 105 -15.78 5.07 2.82
C VAL A 105 -14.58 5.65 3.54
N ALA A 106 -13.77 4.79 4.16
CA ALA A 106 -12.50 5.18 4.77
C ALA A 106 -11.37 5.01 3.77
N ILE A 107 -10.57 6.05 3.56
CA ILE A 107 -9.50 6.08 2.56
C ILE A 107 -8.18 6.37 3.26
N GLY A 108 -7.17 5.53 3.00
CA GLY A 108 -5.82 5.74 3.46
C GLY A 108 -5.04 6.74 2.60
N LEU A 109 -4.31 7.64 3.24
CA LEU A 109 -3.43 8.57 2.56
C LEU A 109 -2.03 8.53 3.19
N SER A 110 -0.99 8.36 2.35
CA SER A 110 0.39 8.39 2.81
C SER A 110 0.72 9.72 3.49
N LEU A 111 1.58 9.68 4.49
CA LEU A 111 2.06 10.87 5.20
C LEU A 111 2.78 11.85 4.27
N ALA A 112 3.35 11.36 3.16
CA ALA A 112 3.94 12.21 2.12
C ALA A 112 2.90 13.12 1.44
N PHE A 113 1.62 12.73 1.47
CA PHE A 113 0.51 13.46 0.82
C PHE A 113 -0.54 13.96 1.81
N LYS A 114 -0.22 14.05 3.10
CA LYS A 114 -1.17 14.46 4.14
C LYS A 114 -1.87 15.80 3.85
N ASP A 115 -1.13 16.75 3.25
CA ASP A 115 -1.63 18.09 2.92
C ASP A 115 -2.51 18.10 1.64
N LYS A 116 -2.70 16.93 1.01
CA LYS A 116 -3.52 16.74 -0.20
C LYS A 116 -4.91 16.17 0.09
N ALA A 117 -5.27 16.01 1.36
CA ALA A 117 -6.55 15.39 1.75
C ALA A 117 -7.76 16.17 1.22
N ASP A 118 -7.74 17.51 1.31
CA ASP A 118 -8.84 18.35 0.82
C ASP A 118 -8.96 18.29 -0.71
N GLU A 119 -7.82 18.28 -1.44
CA GLU A 119 -7.79 18.13 -2.89
C GLU A 119 -8.42 16.79 -3.32
N LEU A 120 -8.14 15.71 -2.58
CA LEU A 120 -8.75 14.39 -2.82
C LEU A 120 -10.26 14.43 -2.57
N LEU A 121 -10.70 15.01 -1.44
CA LEU A 121 -12.12 15.12 -1.12
C LEU A 121 -12.89 15.94 -2.16
N ASP A 122 -12.34 17.06 -2.63
CA ASP A 122 -12.91 17.88 -3.69
C ASP A 122 -13.05 17.09 -5.00
N LYS A 123 -12.04 16.32 -5.33
CA LYS A 123 -12.04 15.46 -6.53
C LYS A 123 -13.10 14.37 -6.46
N LEU A 124 -13.21 13.70 -5.30
CA LEU A 124 -14.19 12.63 -5.07
C LEU A 124 -15.62 13.20 -5.13
N GLU A 125 -15.91 14.27 -4.40
CA GLU A 125 -17.23 14.91 -4.39
C GLU A 125 -17.65 15.32 -5.80
N LYS A 126 -16.80 16.07 -6.50
CA LYS A 126 -17.08 16.56 -7.85
C LYS A 126 -17.28 15.44 -8.86
N THR A 127 -16.52 14.35 -8.76
CA THR A 127 -16.55 13.29 -9.77
C THR A 127 -17.65 12.26 -9.50
N LEU A 128 -17.86 11.91 -8.23
CA LEU A 128 -18.82 10.87 -7.83
C LEU A 128 -20.20 11.43 -7.48
N MET A 129 -20.33 12.73 -7.33
CA MET A 129 -21.55 13.39 -6.82
C MET A 129 -21.98 12.81 -5.46
N ILE A 130 -20.98 12.54 -4.61
CA ILE A 130 -21.14 12.02 -3.25
C ILE A 130 -20.55 13.06 -2.29
N PRO A 131 -21.28 13.52 -1.24
CA PRO A 131 -20.81 14.55 -0.33
C PRO A 131 -19.49 14.18 0.36
N LYS A 132 -18.63 15.16 0.65
CA LYS A 132 -17.32 14.95 1.29
C LYS A 132 -17.41 14.21 2.62
N ASP A 133 -18.45 14.46 3.40
CA ASP A 133 -18.67 13.81 4.69
C ASP A 133 -18.94 12.30 4.59
N TYR A 134 -19.21 11.79 3.39
CA TYR A 134 -19.28 10.35 3.13
C TYR A 134 -17.90 9.69 3.20
N PHE A 135 -16.82 10.45 3.05
CA PHE A 135 -15.44 9.96 3.04
C PHE A 135 -14.72 10.30 4.35
N ILE A 136 -13.90 9.39 4.84
CA ILE A 136 -13.02 9.55 6.00
C ILE A 136 -11.59 9.36 5.50
N ILE A 137 -10.77 10.43 5.54
CA ILE A 137 -9.36 10.31 5.17
C ILE A 137 -8.53 9.99 6.42
N LEU A 138 -7.72 8.94 6.35
CA LEU A 138 -6.92 8.44 7.46
C LEU A 138 -5.44 8.35 7.06
N PRO A 139 -4.50 8.77 7.92
CA PRO A 139 -3.08 8.71 7.63
C PRO A 139 -2.55 7.28 7.72
N GLN A 140 -1.86 6.84 6.67
CA GLN A 140 -1.07 5.60 6.67
C GLN A 140 0.03 5.67 7.76
N GLY A 141 0.58 4.55 8.16
CA GLY A 141 1.57 4.49 9.23
C GLY A 141 0.99 4.72 10.65
N LEU A 142 0.31 5.85 10.87
CA LEU A 142 -0.33 6.13 12.17
C LEU A 142 -1.45 5.12 12.49
N ILE A 143 -2.16 4.65 11.49
CA ILE A 143 -3.18 3.61 11.67
C ILE A 143 -2.55 2.25 11.98
N ALA A 144 -1.39 1.95 11.41
CA ALA A 144 -0.64 0.73 11.75
C ALA A 144 -0.29 0.67 13.24
N LYS A 145 0.08 1.81 13.86
CA LYS A 145 0.24 1.93 15.32
C LYS A 145 -0.99 1.44 16.07
N LYS A 146 -2.17 1.95 15.72
CA LYS A 146 -3.41 1.61 16.39
C LYS A 146 -3.66 0.10 16.35
N ILE A 147 -3.54 -0.50 15.17
CA ILE A 147 -3.75 -1.92 14.98
C ILE A 147 -2.73 -2.75 15.76
N TYR A 148 -1.48 -2.34 15.77
CA TYR A 148 -0.42 -3.01 16.52
C TYR A 148 -0.73 -3.07 18.03
N TYR A 149 -1.13 -1.94 18.64
CA TYR A 149 -1.43 -1.90 20.06
C TYR A 149 -2.71 -2.64 20.44
N GLU A 150 -3.72 -2.66 19.57
CA GLU A 150 -5.02 -3.27 19.87
C GLU A 150 -5.10 -4.75 19.51
N TYR A 151 -4.47 -5.15 18.40
CA TYR A 151 -4.62 -6.48 17.81
C TYR A 151 -3.30 -7.25 17.66
N GLY A 152 -2.15 -6.61 17.86
CA GLY A 152 -0.84 -7.22 17.67
C GLY A 152 -0.52 -7.49 16.21
N LEU A 153 0.21 -8.58 15.96
CA LEU A 153 0.72 -8.92 14.62
C LEU A 153 -0.26 -9.76 13.77
N ASN A 154 -1.32 -10.30 14.37
CA ASN A 154 -2.26 -11.18 13.67
C ASN A 154 -3.66 -10.57 13.62
N ILE A 155 -4.02 -9.95 12.49
CA ILE A 155 -5.32 -9.30 12.29
C ILE A 155 -6.49 -10.30 12.17
N ASN A 156 -6.23 -11.57 11.86
CA ASN A 156 -7.26 -12.61 11.81
C ASN A 156 -7.70 -13.06 13.22
N GLU A 157 -6.89 -12.78 14.23
CA GLU A 157 -7.24 -12.98 15.64
C GLU A 157 -7.77 -11.69 16.31
N ALA A 158 -8.30 -10.76 15.54
CA ALA A 158 -8.74 -9.43 15.94
C ALA A 158 -9.80 -9.38 17.05
N SER A 159 -10.37 -10.52 17.44
CA SER A 159 -11.23 -10.64 18.63
C SER A 159 -10.47 -10.63 19.96
N LYS A 160 -9.15 -10.85 19.94
CA LYS A 160 -8.30 -10.86 21.13
C LYS A 160 -7.58 -9.52 21.24
N LYS A 161 -7.95 -8.69 22.22
CA LYS A 161 -7.21 -7.47 22.53
C LYS A 161 -5.76 -7.82 22.92
N ASN A 162 -4.82 -7.21 22.24
CA ASN A 162 -3.40 -7.35 22.57
C ASN A 162 -3.06 -6.44 23.76
N ASN A 163 -2.54 -7.01 24.85
CA ASN A 163 -1.99 -6.25 25.98
C ASN A 163 -0.47 -6.11 25.85
N THR A 164 0.00 -5.61 24.71
CA THR A 164 1.43 -5.41 24.54
C THR A 164 1.96 -4.41 25.56
N LYS A 165 3.08 -4.76 26.22
CA LYS A 165 3.79 -3.84 27.12
C LYS A 165 4.75 -2.92 26.36
N VAL A 166 4.86 -3.09 25.05
CA VAL A 166 5.71 -2.29 24.16
C VAL A 166 5.23 -0.85 24.19
N GLN A 167 6.10 0.09 24.51
CA GLN A 167 5.79 1.52 24.63
C GLN A 167 6.38 2.35 23.50
N ASN A 168 7.59 2.00 23.07
CA ASN A 168 8.34 2.72 22.06
C ASN A 168 8.49 1.88 20.81
N VAL A 169 7.85 2.29 19.73
CA VAL A 169 7.82 1.53 18.46
C VAL A 169 8.16 2.42 17.30
N LEU A 170 9.11 2.01 16.48
CA LEU A 170 9.32 2.59 15.17
C LEU A 170 8.50 1.81 14.14
N ILE A 171 7.55 2.46 13.50
CA ILE A 171 6.73 1.85 12.45
C ILE A 171 7.30 2.25 11.10
N VAL A 172 7.59 1.26 10.27
CA VAL A 172 8.12 1.42 8.91
C VAL A 172 7.09 0.83 7.95
N ASP A 173 6.33 1.70 7.30
CA ASP A 173 5.33 1.33 6.31
C ASP A 173 5.88 1.60 4.91
N GLY A 174 6.38 0.57 4.27
CA GLY A 174 6.94 0.66 2.92
C GLY A 174 5.92 0.23 1.87
N GLY A 175 5.32 1.22 1.21
CA GLY A 175 4.49 1.02 0.03
C GLY A 175 5.31 0.85 -1.25
N PHE A 176 4.65 0.95 -2.41
CA PHE A 176 5.35 0.91 -3.70
C PHE A 176 6.15 2.19 -3.95
N LEU A 177 5.52 3.37 -3.81
CA LEU A 177 6.16 4.66 -4.08
C LEU A 177 6.73 5.30 -2.81
N THR A 178 6.02 5.20 -1.69
CA THR A 178 6.32 5.92 -0.45
C THR A 178 6.87 5.00 0.62
N LEU A 179 7.69 5.58 1.50
CA LEU A 179 8.13 5.00 2.75
C LEU A 179 7.65 5.93 3.87
N ASP A 180 6.70 5.46 4.66
CA ASP A 180 6.15 6.20 5.80
C ASP A 180 6.77 5.65 7.10
N ILE A 181 7.39 6.53 7.89
CA ILE A 181 8.05 6.16 9.14
C ILE A 181 7.40 6.95 10.27
N CYS A 182 6.94 6.24 11.29
CA CYS A 182 6.27 6.83 12.44
C CYS A 182 6.97 6.39 13.73
N ASN A 183 7.59 7.33 14.45
CA ASN A 183 8.17 7.06 15.75
C ASN A 183 7.11 7.27 16.84
N VAL A 184 6.84 6.21 17.59
CA VAL A 184 5.88 6.16 18.70
C VAL A 184 6.64 6.06 20.01
N ILE A 185 6.49 7.06 20.88
CA ILE A 185 7.12 7.11 22.21
C ILE A 185 6.01 7.09 23.26
N ASN A 186 6.10 6.19 24.22
CA ASN A 186 5.08 5.99 25.26
C ASN A 186 3.66 5.86 24.68
N GLY A 187 3.52 5.10 23.59
CA GLY A 187 2.25 4.91 22.90
C GLY A 187 1.74 6.14 22.11
N THR A 188 2.48 7.25 22.08
CA THR A 188 2.11 8.47 21.39
C THR A 188 2.99 8.70 20.17
N ALA A 189 2.38 8.92 18.99
CA ALA A 189 3.13 9.27 17.80
C ALA A 189 3.66 10.70 17.91
N SER A 190 4.97 10.88 17.69
CA SER A 190 5.61 12.19 17.62
C SER A 190 5.41 12.79 16.24
N SER A 191 4.77 13.96 16.15
CA SER A 191 4.59 14.66 14.87
C SER A 191 5.91 15.11 14.24
N SER A 192 6.92 15.43 15.06
CA SER A 192 8.26 15.83 14.62
C SER A 192 9.12 14.66 14.15
N ALA A 193 8.76 13.44 14.53
CA ALA A 193 9.47 12.21 14.18
C ALA A 193 8.59 11.26 13.33
N THR A 194 7.59 11.83 12.63
CA THR A 194 6.73 11.09 11.70
C THR A 194 6.93 11.68 10.32
N ILE A 195 7.49 10.91 9.40
CA ILE A 195 7.86 11.35 8.05
C ILE A 195 7.32 10.41 6.98
N GLY A 196 6.88 11.00 5.86
CA GLY A 196 6.59 10.29 4.62
C GLY A 196 7.61 10.70 3.56
N ILE A 197 8.22 9.73 2.89
CA ILE A 197 9.27 9.95 1.89
C ILE A 197 8.79 9.40 0.55
N GLU A 198 8.56 10.29 -0.40
CA GLU A 198 8.19 9.93 -1.77
C GLU A 198 9.38 9.32 -2.51
N ASN A 199 9.12 8.44 -3.47
CA ASN A 199 10.12 7.73 -4.28
C ASN A 199 11.12 6.89 -3.46
N SER A 200 10.78 6.51 -2.24
CA SER A 200 11.61 5.70 -1.34
C SER A 200 10.98 4.36 -0.97
N GLY A 201 9.86 4.01 -1.61
CA GLY A 201 9.23 2.69 -1.49
C GLY A 201 9.94 1.63 -2.32
N VAL A 202 9.32 0.45 -2.47
CA VAL A 202 9.90 -0.69 -3.22
C VAL A 202 10.08 -0.41 -4.72
N ILE A 203 9.58 0.70 -5.24
CA ILE A 203 9.82 1.20 -6.59
C ILE A 203 11.33 1.36 -6.87
N CYS A 204 12.16 1.60 -5.85
CA CYS A 204 13.62 1.71 -5.98
C CYS A 204 14.24 0.45 -6.60
N ILE A 205 13.71 -0.73 -6.28
CA ILE A 205 14.14 -2.01 -6.87
C ILE A 205 13.83 -2.01 -8.37
N SER A 206 12.62 -1.54 -8.74
CA SER A 206 12.19 -1.45 -10.13
C SER A 206 13.04 -0.47 -10.95
N TYR A 207 13.45 0.65 -10.37
CA TYR A 207 14.35 1.61 -11.04
C TYR A 207 15.72 0.98 -11.36
N LYS A 208 16.34 0.33 -10.37
CA LYS A 208 17.62 -0.38 -10.56
C LYS A 208 17.48 -1.46 -11.64
N LEU A 209 16.36 -2.19 -11.66
CA LEU A 209 16.12 -3.25 -12.64
C LEU A 209 15.92 -2.71 -14.07
N VAL A 210 15.19 -1.61 -14.25
CA VAL A 210 15.02 -0.93 -15.54
C VAL A 210 16.38 -0.53 -16.11
N GLU A 211 17.22 0.10 -15.28
CA GLU A 211 18.56 0.53 -15.68
C GLU A 211 19.45 -0.67 -16.06
N TYR A 212 19.44 -1.73 -15.24
CA TYR A 212 20.19 -2.95 -15.49
C TYR A 212 19.80 -3.61 -16.82
N ILE A 213 18.48 -3.80 -17.05
CA ILE A 213 17.98 -4.43 -18.28
C ILE A 213 18.36 -3.61 -19.52
N PHE A 214 18.28 -2.28 -19.42
CA PHE A 214 18.70 -1.41 -20.52
C PHE A 214 20.19 -1.53 -20.80
N LYS A 215 21.04 -1.46 -19.77
CA LYS A 215 22.50 -1.57 -19.90
C LYS A 215 22.94 -2.93 -20.43
N GLN A 216 22.33 -4.00 -19.92
CA GLN A 216 22.77 -5.39 -20.22
C GLN A 216 22.22 -5.92 -21.55
N TYR A 217 20.99 -5.54 -21.91
CA TYR A 217 20.29 -6.14 -23.06
C TYR A 217 19.88 -5.12 -24.12
N GLY A 218 20.08 -3.80 -23.91
CA GLY A 218 19.59 -2.73 -24.78
C GLY A 218 18.06 -2.65 -24.87
N ILE A 219 17.35 -3.20 -23.86
CA ILE A 219 15.89 -3.30 -23.86
C ILE A 219 15.31 -2.27 -22.90
N SER A 220 14.48 -1.36 -23.41
CA SER A 220 13.70 -0.46 -22.57
C SER A 220 12.42 -1.14 -22.08
N ILE A 221 12.21 -1.13 -20.75
CA ILE A 221 10.97 -1.58 -20.11
C ILE A 221 10.36 -0.45 -19.26
N SER A 222 9.09 -0.58 -18.90
CA SER A 222 8.46 0.36 -17.96
C SER A 222 8.74 -0.05 -16.52
N ILE A 223 8.59 0.90 -15.59
CA ILE A 223 8.62 0.63 -14.15
C ILE A 223 7.61 -0.46 -13.76
N LYS A 224 6.40 -0.43 -14.36
CA LYS A 224 5.37 -1.44 -14.11
C LYS A 224 5.79 -2.84 -14.58
N GLU A 225 6.45 -2.94 -15.75
CA GLU A 225 7.00 -4.21 -16.23
C GLU A 225 8.13 -4.70 -15.31
N ALA A 226 9.00 -3.80 -14.85
CA ALA A 226 10.03 -4.11 -13.88
C ALA A 226 9.42 -4.60 -12.55
N GLN A 227 8.37 -3.96 -12.05
CA GLN A 227 7.64 -4.42 -10.86
C GLN A 227 7.14 -5.86 -11.03
N VAL A 228 6.51 -6.17 -12.17
CA VAL A 228 6.03 -7.54 -12.46
C VAL A 228 7.18 -8.55 -12.44
N ILE A 229 8.35 -8.17 -12.93
CA ILE A 229 9.55 -9.02 -12.86
C ILE A 229 9.99 -9.24 -11.40
N VAL A 230 9.99 -8.19 -10.59
CA VAL A 230 10.29 -8.27 -9.15
C VAL A 230 9.29 -9.15 -8.42
N ASP A 231 7.99 -8.97 -8.67
CA ASP A 231 6.91 -9.75 -8.06
C ASP A 231 6.94 -11.24 -8.46
N ASN A 232 7.57 -11.56 -9.61
CA ASN A 232 7.81 -12.93 -10.10
C ASN A 232 9.25 -13.41 -9.85
N ASP A 233 9.93 -12.87 -8.85
CA ASP A 233 11.28 -13.30 -8.44
C ASP A 233 12.32 -13.28 -9.56
N GLY A 234 12.20 -12.33 -10.49
CA GLY A 234 13.14 -12.19 -11.61
C GLY A 234 12.78 -12.97 -12.87
N ALA A 235 11.73 -13.78 -12.86
CA ALA A 235 11.29 -14.48 -14.05
C ALA A 235 10.65 -13.50 -15.06
N TRP A 236 11.24 -13.41 -16.25
CA TRP A 236 10.78 -12.52 -17.30
C TRP A 236 10.70 -13.19 -18.66
N LYS A 237 9.53 -13.15 -19.29
CA LYS A 237 9.32 -13.66 -20.64
C LYS A 237 9.00 -12.50 -21.58
N ARG A 238 9.79 -12.36 -22.63
CA ARG A 238 9.58 -11.32 -23.64
C ARG A 238 9.86 -11.85 -25.05
N ARG A 239 8.88 -11.68 -25.96
CA ARG A 239 8.99 -12.09 -27.38
C ARG A 239 9.50 -13.54 -27.54
N GLY A 240 8.97 -14.46 -26.73
CA GLY A 240 9.34 -15.88 -26.77
C GLY A 240 10.65 -16.23 -26.06
N ARG A 241 11.45 -15.25 -25.62
CA ARG A 241 12.67 -15.48 -24.83
C ARG A 241 12.35 -15.46 -23.35
N ILE A 242 13.04 -16.31 -22.58
CA ILE A 242 12.95 -16.36 -21.12
C ILE A 242 14.27 -15.79 -20.59
N TYR A 243 14.16 -14.88 -19.66
CA TYR A 243 15.27 -14.27 -18.93
C TYR A 243 15.12 -14.64 -17.45
N ASP A 244 16.19 -15.08 -16.84
CA ASP A 244 16.29 -15.26 -15.39
C ASP A 244 17.09 -14.09 -14.81
N LEU A 245 16.40 -13.23 -14.05
CA LEU A 245 16.95 -12.05 -13.38
C LEU A 245 16.89 -12.20 -11.86
N SER A 246 16.70 -13.44 -11.36
CA SER A 246 16.53 -13.73 -9.93
C SER A 246 17.69 -13.23 -9.07
N THR A 247 18.93 -13.41 -9.55
CA THR A 247 20.12 -12.90 -8.86
C THR A 247 20.12 -11.39 -8.75
N GLN A 248 19.76 -10.68 -9.83
CA GLN A 248 19.74 -9.21 -9.86
C GLN A 248 18.60 -8.66 -8.99
N VAL A 249 17.41 -9.26 -9.06
CA VAL A 249 16.27 -8.88 -8.21
C VAL A 249 16.64 -9.06 -6.74
N LYS A 250 17.24 -10.21 -6.37
CA LYS A 250 17.71 -10.45 -5.00
C LYS A 250 18.72 -9.38 -4.56
N GLN A 251 19.75 -9.14 -5.38
CA GLN A 251 20.79 -8.15 -5.08
C GLN A 251 20.18 -6.75 -4.86
N PHE A 252 19.37 -6.26 -5.80
CA PHE A 252 18.78 -4.93 -5.71
C PHE A 252 17.79 -4.81 -4.54
N THR A 253 17.12 -5.91 -4.19
CA THR A 253 16.25 -5.94 -3.02
C THR A 253 17.07 -5.82 -1.73
N LEU A 254 18.13 -6.59 -1.57
CA LEU A 254 19.00 -6.52 -0.40
C LEU A 254 19.63 -5.13 -0.25
N GLU A 255 20.16 -4.56 -1.34
CA GLU A 255 20.68 -3.18 -1.35
C GLU A 255 19.64 -2.18 -0.88
N TYR A 256 18.39 -2.26 -1.40
CA TYR A 256 17.31 -1.38 -0.99
C TYR A 256 16.96 -1.52 0.49
N LEU A 257 16.91 -2.75 1.01
CA LEU A 257 16.58 -2.98 2.43
C LEU A 257 17.70 -2.47 3.37
N VAL A 258 18.96 -2.59 2.96
CA VAL A 258 20.10 -1.99 3.67
C VAL A 258 20.03 -0.46 3.62
N ASP A 259 19.68 0.12 2.46
CA ASP A 259 19.48 1.57 2.33
C ASP A 259 18.38 2.07 3.29
N VAL A 260 17.29 1.30 3.47
CA VAL A 260 16.24 1.62 4.44
C VAL A 260 16.76 1.55 5.88
N LEU A 261 17.52 0.52 6.26
CA LEU A 261 18.13 0.42 7.61
C LEU A 261 19.04 1.61 7.89
N ASN A 262 19.90 1.98 6.94
CA ASN A 262 20.78 3.14 7.05
C ASN A 262 19.98 4.46 7.14
N LEU A 263 18.86 4.57 6.44
CA LEU A 263 17.97 5.72 6.53
C LEU A 263 17.38 5.85 7.95
N LEU A 264 16.94 4.73 8.55
CA LEU A 264 16.41 4.71 9.92
C LEU A 264 17.48 5.21 10.91
N GLU A 265 18.70 4.69 10.81
CA GLU A 265 19.84 5.13 11.63
C GLU A 265 20.11 6.62 11.48
N ASN A 266 20.24 7.10 10.24
CA ASN A 266 20.55 8.50 9.96
C ASN A 266 19.45 9.48 10.41
N LYS A 267 18.18 9.05 10.42
CA LYS A 267 17.05 9.92 10.76
C LYS A 267 16.66 9.85 12.23
N PHE A 268 16.82 8.70 12.86
CA PHE A 268 16.29 8.42 14.19
C PHE A 268 17.37 8.02 15.20
N GLY A 269 18.62 7.77 14.78
CA GLY A 269 19.81 7.48 15.56
C GLY A 269 19.61 7.29 17.08
N GLU A 270 19.72 8.38 17.85
CA GLU A 270 19.54 8.33 19.31
C GLU A 270 18.16 7.83 19.77
N ALA A 271 17.11 7.99 18.94
CA ALA A 271 15.79 7.48 19.27
C ALA A 271 15.70 5.95 19.13
N LEU A 272 16.61 5.32 18.39
CA LEU A 272 16.67 3.88 18.25
C LEU A 272 17.11 3.18 19.54
N ASP A 273 17.91 3.85 20.37
CA ASP A 273 18.41 3.29 21.65
C ASP A 273 17.28 3.01 22.66
N GLY A 274 16.17 3.73 22.54
CA GLY A 274 15.02 3.60 23.44
C GLY A 274 13.88 2.77 22.91
N LEU A 275 14.03 2.11 21.74
CA LEU A 275 12.96 1.32 21.13
C LEU A 275 12.75 -0.02 21.84
N ASP A 276 11.49 -0.43 21.88
CA ASP A 276 11.08 -1.78 22.26
C ASP A 276 10.84 -2.68 21.02
N ALA A 277 10.47 -2.06 19.87
CA ALA A 277 10.22 -2.78 18.65
C ALA A 277 10.33 -1.90 17.39
N VAL A 278 10.60 -2.54 16.24
CA VAL A 278 10.50 -1.97 14.91
C VAL A 278 9.43 -2.76 14.14
N LEU A 279 8.30 -2.15 13.89
CA LEU A 279 7.18 -2.77 13.18
C LEU A 279 7.30 -2.49 11.68
N ILE A 280 7.50 -3.53 10.88
CA ILE A 280 7.58 -3.44 9.41
C ILE A 280 6.24 -3.85 8.80
N VAL A 281 5.61 -2.96 8.06
CA VAL A 281 4.32 -3.20 7.37
C VAL A 281 4.37 -2.76 5.91
N GLY A 282 3.28 -2.99 5.18
CA GLY A 282 3.19 -2.68 3.76
C GLY A 282 3.96 -3.67 2.87
N GLY A 283 4.24 -3.26 1.64
CA GLY A 283 4.91 -4.11 0.64
C GLY A 283 6.33 -4.50 1.00
N ILE A 284 7.05 -3.65 1.73
CA ILE A 284 8.42 -3.90 2.18
C ILE A 284 8.50 -5.09 3.15
N ALA A 285 7.44 -5.34 3.92
CA ALA A 285 7.39 -6.44 4.89
C ALA A 285 7.59 -7.82 4.24
N TYR A 286 7.09 -7.99 3.02
CA TYR A 286 7.32 -9.21 2.23
C TYR A 286 8.81 -9.46 2.00
N PHE A 287 9.56 -8.44 1.60
CA PHE A 287 10.98 -8.55 1.31
C PHE A 287 11.82 -8.75 2.58
N PHE A 288 11.50 -8.06 3.68
CA PHE A 288 12.13 -8.32 4.97
C PHE A 288 11.92 -9.77 5.42
N LYS A 289 10.70 -10.31 5.33
CA LYS A 289 10.42 -11.72 5.62
C LYS A 289 11.24 -12.66 4.75
N LYS A 290 11.26 -12.40 3.43
CA LYS A 290 11.90 -13.27 2.45
C LYS A 290 13.41 -13.35 2.62
N TYR A 291 14.05 -12.24 2.97
CA TYR A 291 15.50 -12.11 3.04
C TYR A 291 16.03 -11.89 4.47
N MET A 292 15.24 -12.26 5.48
CA MET A 292 15.60 -12.03 6.88
C MET A 292 16.96 -12.62 7.25
N SER A 293 17.25 -13.84 6.81
CA SER A 293 18.52 -14.52 7.11
C SER A 293 19.74 -13.77 6.57
N GLU A 294 19.61 -13.22 5.36
CA GLU A 294 20.67 -12.45 4.72
C GLU A 294 20.82 -11.05 5.32
N LEU A 295 19.72 -10.48 5.83
CA LEU A 295 19.70 -9.16 6.43
C LEU A 295 20.12 -9.16 7.89
N THR A 296 20.07 -10.30 8.59
CA THR A 296 20.39 -10.37 10.02
C THR A 296 21.68 -9.66 10.39
N PRO A 297 22.83 -9.85 9.70
CA PRO A 297 24.07 -9.16 10.05
C PRO A 297 23.99 -7.63 9.90
N GLU A 298 23.18 -7.13 8.97
CA GLU A 298 22.97 -5.69 8.78
C GLU A 298 22.02 -5.15 9.83
N ILE A 299 20.93 -5.86 10.14
CA ILE A 299 19.95 -5.47 11.17
C ILE A 299 20.66 -5.33 12.54
N GLU A 300 21.50 -6.32 12.91
CA GLU A 300 22.18 -6.35 14.22
C GLU A 300 23.24 -5.25 14.39
N LYS A 301 23.59 -4.53 13.33
CA LYS A 301 24.41 -3.31 13.45
C LYS A 301 23.63 -2.13 14.02
N HIS A 302 22.31 -2.12 13.84
CA HIS A 302 21.43 -1.00 14.20
C HIS A 302 20.60 -1.29 15.45
N PHE A 303 20.04 -2.51 15.56
CA PHE A 303 19.20 -2.92 16.69
C PHE A 303 19.11 -4.45 16.79
N PRO A 304 18.75 -5.00 17.97
CA PRO A 304 18.58 -6.44 18.14
C PRO A 304 17.56 -7.02 17.14
N LEU A 305 17.87 -8.16 16.53
CA LEU A 305 16.97 -8.84 15.59
C LEU A 305 15.58 -9.10 16.19
N SER A 306 15.52 -9.37 17.52
CA SER A 306 14.24 -9.58 18.24
C SER A 306 13.31 -8.36 18.24
N PHE A 307 13.81 -7.17 17.91
CA PHE A 307 13.00 -5.95 17.81
C PHE A 307 12.21 -5.90 16.51
N ILE A 308 12.67 -6.58 15.45
CA ILE A 308 11.96 -6.63 14.17
C ILE A 308 10.68 -7.43 14.33
N GLN A 309 9.56 -6.75 14.09
CA GLN A 309 8.23 -7.34 14.14
C GLN A 309 7.54 -7.15 12.79
N ILE A 310 7.09 -8.24 12.21
CA ILE A 310 6.38 -8.26 10.92
C ILE A 310 5.07 -9.01 11.13
N PRO A 311 3.91 -8.45 10.74
CA PRO A 311 2.64 -9.15 10.83
C PRO A 311 2.71 -10.55 10.18
N GLU A 312 2.17 -11.56 10.86
CA GLU A 312 2.29 -12.95 10.43
C GLU A 312 1.54 -13.24 9.15
N ILE A 313 0.32 -12.73 9.05
CA ILE A 313 -0.59 -12.97 7.95
C ILE A 313 -1.01 -11.61 7.37
N GLU A 314 -1.03 -11.52 6.03
CA GLU A 314 -1.62 -10.41 5.29
C GLU A 314 -1.10 -9.03 5.69
N SER A 315 0.22 -8.93 5.96
CA SER A 315 0.88 -7.65 6.30
C SER A 315 0.55 -6.52 5.33
N GLU A 316 0.21 -6.85 4.09
CA GLU A 316 -0.18 -5.90 3.07
C GLU A 316 -1.58 -5.30 3.29
N PHE A 317 -2.49 -5.99 4.04
CA PHE A 317 -3.81 -5.48 4.38
C PHE A 317 -3.84 -4.73 5.71
N TYR A 318 -2.73 -4.63 6.40
CA TYR A 318 -2.66 -4.05 7.74
C TYR A 318 -3.23 -2.62 7.77
N ASN A 319 -2.93 -1.82 6.75
CA ASN A 319 -3.50 -0.48 6.61
C ASN A 319 -5.01 -0.51 6.32
N ALA A 320 -5.47 -1.28 5.32
CA ALA A 320 -6.90 -1.34 4.97
C ALA A 320 -7.76 -1.80 6.16
N PHE A 321 -7.29 -2.81 6.90
CA PHE A 321 -7.94 -3.24 8.14
C PHE A 321 -7.93 -2.14 9.20
N GLY A 322 -6.81 -1.44 9.35
CA GLY A 322 -6.67 -0.32 10.27
C GLY A 322 -7.63 0.83 9.96
N PHE A 323 -7.78 1.19 8.70
CA PHE A 323 -8.74 2.21 8.27
C PHE A 323 -10.17 1.80 8.60
N LEU A 324 -10.52 0.52 8.38
CA LEU A 324 -11.82 -0.01 8.73
C LEU A 324 -12.10 0.16 10.23
N LYS A 325 -11.16 -0.24 11.08
CA LYS A 325 -11.31 -0.16 12.55
C LYS A 325 -11.39 1.28 13.05
N ALA A 326 -10.51 2.15 12.58
CA ALA A 326 -10.51 3.55 12.96
C ALA A 326 -11.80 4.27 12.53
N ALA A 327 -12.30 3.97 11.34
CA ALA A 327 -13.54 4.56 10.86
C ALA A 327 -14.76 4.13 11.68
N TYR A 328 -14.83 2.88 12.14
CA TYR A 328 -15.89 2.44 13.06
C TYR A 328 -15.92 3.25 14.35
N GLU A 329 -14.77 3.61 14.89
CA GLU A 329 -14.69 4.41 16.12
C GLU A 329 -15.09 5.87 15.91
N LEU A 330 -14.81 6.42 14.72
CA LEU A 330 -15.18 7.80 14.39
C LEU A 330 -16.67 7.99 14.12
N VAL A 331 -17.36 6.93 13.71
CA VAL A 331 -18.77 6.97 13.29
C VAL A 331 -19.71 6.38 14.35
N GLY A 332 -19.21 5.49 15.21
CA GLY A 332 -19.98 4.80 16.27
C GLY A 332 -20.00 5.55 17.55
#